data_96dfb48266f4c50488b4a5b91e442ab0
#
_entry.id   96dfb48266f4c50488b4a5b91e442ab0
#
_cell.length_a   1.000
_cell.length_b   1.000
_cell.length_c   1.000
_cell.angle_alpha   90.00
_cell.angle_beta   90.00
_cell.angle_gamma   90.00
#
_symmetry.space_group_name_H-M   'P 1'
#
loop_
_entity.id
_entity.type
_entity.pdbx_description
1 polymer ?
#
loop_
_entity_poly.entity_id
_entity_poly.type
_entity_poly.pdbx_seq_one_letter_code
_entity_poly.pdbx_strand_id
1 'polypeptide(L)'
;MLRPDTQKFRLLELIGICGEFPADQLNRLFTSPSYAEKIITELKAEKLIRTHYKDKLRGYRLTKRSKELLLSYYPDRFHCYLSGNTETNVIRSEPSRRIRLHQKAQTYLTLLHAGIPFYPDGKPHIFSEEREAASIHIRSLPLFYSSREIKELGAVTTKIKNSRSMGILMAPHCVYVIYNTGGGILKWEYKTEVRLNAFLQHYLQGYPYSGHPKIRAIMLGDNMETAFKLLTSTGGYKRSLFILDTSFEHFHYLPNDFQGETLMQLLANLAMTKQLNELLLSDMNSRQEEIPLEHDAVTKDGNPALLAYDFDMQRINRFNTGLNVYGQHGNLICFDFQIPVLKEYLTADIQFSSIDLNKFRREFLHEP
;
A
#
# COMPACT_ATOMS: atom_id res chain seq x y z
N MET A 1 -23.70 -23.70 10.79
CA MET A 1 -22.25 -23.88 10.78
C MET A 1 -21.64 -22.82 9.83
N LEU A 2 -20.70 -22.02 10.27
CA LEU A 2 -20.07 -21.00 9.44
C LEU A 2 -19.20 -21.70 8.39
N ARG A 3 -19.45 -21.46 7.09
CA ARG A 3 -18.69 -22.08 6.00
C ARG A 3 -17.52 -21.17 5.62
N PRO A 4 -16.31 -21.74 5.38
CA PRO A 4 -15.25 -21.05 4.65
C PRO A 4 -15.78 -20.45 3.34
N ASP A 5 -15.11 -19.48 2.77
CA ASP A 5 -15.47 -18.77 1.52
C ASP A 5 -16.74 -17.90 1.56
N THR A 6 -17.38 -17.75 2.73
CA THR A 6 -18.46 -16.79 2.89
C THR A 6 -17.94 -15.40 3.28
N GLN A 7 -18.68 -14.35 2.94
CA GLN A 7 -18.34 -12.98 3.35
C GLN A 7 -18.23 -12.82 4.88
N LYS A 8 -19.04 -13.57 5.65
CA LYS A 8 -18.91 -13.64 7.09
C LYS A 8 -17.56 -14.20 7.55
N PHE A 9 -17.14 -15.30 6.92
CA PHE A 9 -15.86 -15.93 7.23
C PHE A 9 -14.71 -15.02 6.87
N ARG A 10 -14.74 -14.39 5.68
CA ARG A 10 -13.76 -13.41 5.23
C ARG A 10 -13.57 -12.24 6.22
N LEU A 11 -14.65 -11.71 6.80
CA LEU A 11 -14.54 -10.69 7.85
C LEU A 11 -13.82 -11.22 9.09
N LEU A 12 -14.10 -12.46 9.53
CA LEU A 12 -13.40 -13.06 10.67
C LEU A 12 -11.90 -13.25 10.36
N GLU A 13 -11.55 -13.67 9.16
CA GLU A 13 -10.15 -13.80 8.71
C GLU A 13 -9.43 -12.46 8.77
N LEU A 14 -10.03 -11.40 8.20
CA LEU A 14 -9.46 -10.05 8.25
C LEU A 14 -9.29 -9.55 9.69
N ILE A 15 -10.28 -9.75 10.57
CA ILE A 15 -10.13 -9.42 11.99
C ILE A 15 -8.98 -10.24 12.62
N GLY A 16 -8.83 -11.50 12.24
CA GLY A 16 -7.78 -12.39 12.74
C GLY A 16 -6.38 -11.87 12.45
N ILE A 17 -6.11 -11.43 11.23
CA ILE A 17 -4.79 -10.92 10.81
C ILE A 17 -4.54 -9.46 11.21
N CYS A 18 -5.60 -8.64 11.35
CA CYS A 18 -5.49 -7.23 11.75
C CYS A 18 -5.57 -7.04 13.27
N GLY A 19 -6.24 -7.96 13.98
CA GLY A 19 -6.58 -7.85 15.40
C GLY A 19 -7.88 -7.08 15.64
N GLU A 20 -8.05 -5.89 15.10
CA GLU A 20 -9.26 -5.10 15.16
C GLU A 20 -9.62 -4.54 13.79
N PHE A 21 -10.86 -4.75 13.33
CA PHE A 21 -11.35 -4.24 12.07
C PHE A 21 -12.20 -2.98 12.30
N PRO A 22 -11.88 -1.84 11.68
CA PRO A 22 -12.59 -0.58 11.88
C PRO A 22 -14.00 -0.62 11.30
N ALA A 23 -14.96 -0.06 12.03
CA ALA A 23 -16.38 -0.13 11.63
C ALA A 23 -16.70 0.69 10.35
N ASP A 24 -15.96 1.76 10.11
CA ASP A 24 -16.09 2.63 8.92
C ASP A 24 -15.59 1.96 7.62
N GLN A 25 -14.81 0.89 7.71
CA GLN A 25 -14.31 0.15 6.55
C GLN A 25 -15.24 -0.99 6.09
N LEU A 26 -16.35 -1.24 6.79
CA LEU A 26 -17.30 -2.28 6.39
C LEU A 26 -17.89 -2.04 4.99
N ASN A 27 -18.13 -0.78 4.63
CA ASN A 27 -18.68 -0.42 3.32
C ASN A 27 -17.70 -0.69 2.16
N ARG A 28 -16.40 -0.81 2.43
CA ARG A 28 -15.42 -1.28 1.43
C ARG A 28 -15.45 -2.79 1.26
N LEU A 29 -15.72 -3.53 2.35
CA LEU A 29 -15.74 -5.00 2.32
C LEU A 29 -17.06 -5.57 1.78
N PHE A 30 -18.18 -4.88 2.00
CA PHE A 30 -19.52 -5.35 1.63
C PHE A 30 -20.20 -4.42 0.63
N THR A 31 -20.97 -5.01 -0.27
CA THR A 31 -21.65 -4.31 -1.37
C THR A 31 -22.73 -3.32 -0.90
N SER A 32 -23.31 -3.52 0.29
CA SER A 32 -24.30 -2.60 0.84
C SER A 32 -24.20 -2.46 2.37
N PRO A 33 -24.53 -1.28 2.92
CA PRO A 33 -24.55 -1.04 4.36
C PRO A 33 -25.53 -1.99 5.10
N SER A 34 -26.72 -2.23 4.56
CA SER A 34 -27.72 -3.13 5.18
C SER A 34 -27.21 -4.57 5.27
N TYR A 35 -26.50 -5.03 4.24
CA TYR A 35 -25.89 -6.35 4.25
C TYR A 35 -24.75 -6.44 5.28
N ALA A 36 -23.93 -5.40 5.38
CA ALA A 36 -22.88 -5.29 6.41
C ALA A 36 -23.46 -5.38 7.83
N GLU A 37 -24.53 -4.61 8.11
CA GLU A 37 -25.22 -4.62 9.40
C GLU A 37 -25.80 -5.99 9.74
N LYS A 38 -26.43 -6.67 8.77
CA LYS A 38 -26.93 -8.03 8.92
C LYS A 38 -25.82 -8.98 9.34
N ILE A 39 -24.69 -8.97 8.61
CA ILE A 39 -23.53 -9.82 8.92
C ILE A 39 -23.00 -9.55 10.34
N ILE A 40 -22.85 -8.29 10.72
CA ILE A 40 -22.37 -7.91 12.05
C ILE A 40 -23.34 -8.38 13.14
N THR A 41 -24.63 -8.25 12.95
CA THR A 41 -25.66 -8.68 13.87
C THR A 41 -25.63 -10.20 14.07
N GLU A 42 -25.54 -10.95 12.98
CA GLU A 42 -25.46 -12.41 13.01
C GLU A 42 -24.17 -12.89 13.71
N LEU A 43 -23.01 -12.33 13.38
CA LEU A 43 -21.74 -12.69 14.00
C LEU A 43 -21.70 -12.37 15.51
N LYS A 44 -22.39 -11.30 15.95
CA LYS A 44 -22.56 -10.98 17.38
C LYS A 44 -23.49 -11.96 18.07
N ALA A 45 -24.63 -12.31 17.45
CA ALA A 45 -25.57 -13.29 17.97
C ALA A 45 -24.92 -14.67 18.16
N GLU A 46 -24.04 -15.05 17.20
CA GLU A 46 -23.24 -16.28 17.27
C GLU A 46 -22.04 -16.18 18.24
N LYS A 47 -21.84 -15.03 18.90
CA LYS A 47 -20.73 -14.73 19.82
C LYS A 47 -19.35 -14.93 19.16
N LEU A 48 -19.22 -14.61 17.87
CA LEU A 48 -17.96 -14.71 17.14
C LEU A 48 -17.18 -13.40 17.15
N ILE A 49 -17.87 -12.26 17.19
CA ILE A 49 -17.24 -10.94 17.30
C ILE A 49 -17.85 -10.13 18.44
N ARG A 50 -17.07 -9.16 18.90
CA ARG A 50 -17.54 -8.12 19.83
C ARG A 50 -17.17 -6.73 19.30
N THR A 51 -18.05 -5.74 19.53
CA THR A 51 -17.73 -4.34 19.28
C THR A 51 -16.83 -3.82 20.39
N HIS A 52 -15.81 -3.08 20.02
CA HIS A 52 -15.01 -2.28 20.95
C HIS A 52 -15.10 -0.81 20.55
N TYR A 53 -15.65 0.01 21.45
CA TYR A 53 -15.77 1.46 21.27
C TYR A 53 -15.08 2.16 22.43
N LYS A 54 -14.04 2.91 22.12
CA LYS A 54 -13.28 3.71 23.07
C LYS A 54 -12.53 4.80 22.32
N ASP A 55 -12.39 6.00 22.90
CA ASP A 55 -11.63 7.13 22.33
C ASP A 55 -12.09 7.50 20.91
N LYS A 56 -13.41 7.50 20.66
CA LYS A 56 -14.06 7.71 19.35
C LYS A 56 -13.70 6.67 18.26
N LEU A 57 -12.92 5.64 18.58
CA LEU A 57 -12.62 4.55 17.68
C LEU A 57 -13.60 3.39 17.90
N ARG A 58 -14.30 3.01 16.83
CA ARG A 58 -15.21 1.85 16.81
C ARG A 58 -14.62 0.76 15.93
N GLY A 59 -14.47 -0.45 16.48
CA GLY A 59 -13.96 -1.59 15.73
C GLY A 59 -14.54 -2.91 16.23
N TYR A 60 -14.31 -3.97 15.46
CA TYR A 60 -14.73 -5.33 15.75
C TYR A 60 -13.52 -6.20 16.07
N ARG A 61 -13.64 -7.00 17.14
CA ARG A 61 -12.61 -7.93 17.61
C ARG A 61 -13.15 -9.35 17.68
N LEU A 62 -12.29 -10.33 17.44
CA LEU A 62 -12.64 -11.73 17.63
C LEU A 62 -12.89 -12.05 19.11
N THR A 63 -13.80 -12.99 19.34
CA THR A 63 -13.93 -13.68 20.64
C THR A 63 -12.98 -14.87 20.71
N LYS A 64 -12.85 -15.52 21.88
CA LYS A 64 -12.07 -16.74 22.03
C LYS A 64 -12.57 -17.84 21.07
N ARG A 65 -13.91 -18.02 20.99
CA ARG A 65 -14.55 -19.01 20.12
C ARG A 65 -14.19 -18.84 18.64
N SER A 66 -14.17 -17.61 18.12
CA SER A 66 -13.83 -17.37 16.72
C SER A 66 -12.33 -17.54 16.45
N LYS A 67 -11.46 -17.26 17.42
CA LYS A 67 -10.03 -17.56 17.28
C LYS A 67 -9.77 -19.06 17.19
N GLU A 68 -10.41 -19.85 18.07
CA GLU A 68 -10.35 -21.32 18.04
C GLU A 68 -10.90 -21.86 16.72
N LEU A 69 -11.99 -21.28 16.22
CA LEU A 69 -12.58 -21.63 14.93
C LEU A 69 -11.60 -21.39 13.77
N LEU A 70 -10.99 -20.21 13.69
CA LEU A 70 -10.02 -19.90 12.62
C LEU A 70 -8.80 -20.80 12.69
N LEU A 71 -8.26 -21.06 13.88
CA LEU A 71 -7.13 -21.95 14.09
C LEU A 71 -7.47 -23.42 13.74
N SER A 72 -8.72 -23.86 13.91
CA SER A 72 -9.14 -25.21 13.52
C SER A 72 -9.31 -25.38 12.02
N TYR A 73 -9.73 -24.33 11.28
CA TYR A 73 -9.88 -24.40 9.83
C TYR A 73 -8.57 -24.19 9.09
N TYR A 74 -7.76 -23.21 9.53
CA TYR A 74 -6.54 -22.79 8.83
C TYR A 74 -5.41 -22.52 9.85
N PRO A 75 -4.83 -23.56 10.47
CA PRO A 75 -3.79 -23.40 11.50
C PRO A 75 -2.57 -22.64 10.96
N ASP A 76 -2.09 -22.98 9.78
CA ASP A 76 -0.89 -22.36 9.18
C ASP A 76 -1.11 -20.88 8.85
N ARG A 77 -2.34 -20.50 8.49
CA ARG A 77 -2.72 -19.12 8.22
C ARG A 77 -2.74 -18.25 9.47
N PHE A 78 -3.26 -18.79 10.58
CA PHE A 78 -3.60 -17.97 11.75
C PHE A 78 -2.70 -18.19 12.95
N HIS A 79 -1.88 -19.24 13.00
CA HIS A 79 -1.03 -19.51 14.15
C HIS A 79 -0.15 -18.30 14.51
N CYS A 80 0.53 -17.71 13.53
CA CYS A 80 1.39 -16.55 13.74
C CYS A 80 0.65 -15.29 14.23
N TYR A 81 -0.67 -15.18 14.01
CA TYR A 81 -1.47 -14.02 14.40
C TYR A 81 -2.23 -14.23 15.72
N LEU A 82 -2.75 -15.43 15.96
CA LEU A 82 -3.70 -15.73 17.04
C LEU A 82 -3.12 -16.55 18.17
N SER A 83 -1.82 -16.90 18.11
CA SER A 83 -1.13 -17.64 19.18
C SER A 83 -0.20 -16.74 20.00
N GLY A 84 0.01 -17.09 21.26
CA GLY A 84 0.92 -16.39 22.17
C GLY A 84 0.55 -14.91 22.42
N ASN A 85 1.55 -14.10 22.78
CA ASN A 85 1.38 -12.68 23.14
C ASN A 85 1.52 -11.74 21.92
N THR A 86 0.89 -12.08 20.80
CA THR A 86 0.92 -11.25 19.60
C THR A 86 0.01 -10.03 19.73
N GLU A 87 0.30 -8.95 19.02
CA GLU A 87 -0.52 -7.72 19.06
C GLU A 87 -1.94 -7.94 18.53
N THR A 88 -2.14 -8.95 17.68
CA THR A 88 -3.44 -9.32 17.10
C THR A 88 -4.22 -10.28 17.99
N ASN A 89 -3.54 -11.06 18.84
CA ASN A 89 -4.15 -11.95 19.80
C ASN A 89 -4.45 -11.25 21.14
N VAL A 90 -3.48 -10.48 21.66
CA VAL A 90 -3.63 -9.73 22.92
C VAL A 90 -3.69 -8.23 22.59
N ILE A 91 -4.89 -7.78 22.23
CA ILE A 91 -5.10 -6.41 21.74
C ILE A 91 -5.12 -5.43 22.91
N ARG A 92 -4.19 -4.50 22.91
CA ARG A 92 -4.15 -3.39 23.88
C ARG A 92 -5.11 -2.28 23.46
N SER A 93 -5.68 -1.59 24.46
CA SER A 93 -6.73 -0.57 24.23
C SER A 93 -6.20 0.85 24.08
N GLU A 94 -4.88 1.07 24.05
CA GLU A 94 -4.29 2.39 23.82
C GLU A 94 -4.64 2.90 22.41
N PRO A 95 -5.10 4.16 22.26
CA PRO A 95 -5.55 4.70 20.97
C PRO A 95 -4.53 4.55 19.85
N SER A 96 -3.26 4.86 20.10
CA SER A 96 -2.20 4.77 19.09
C SER A 96 -1.97 3.35 18.55
N ARG A 97 -2.15 2.34 19.41
CA ARG A 97 -2.06 0.93 18.98
C ARG A 97 -3.28 0.50 18.18
N ARG A 98 -4.48 0.94 18.61
CA ARG A 98 -5.72 0.66 17.88
C ARG A 98 -5.73 1.31 16.50
N ILE A 99 -5.30 2.57 16.37
CA ILE A 99 -5.15 3.26 15.09
C ILE A 99 -4.25 2.43 14.17
N ARG A 100 -3.14 1.90 14.68
CA ARG A 100 -2.26 1.04 13.88
C ARG A 100 -2.94 -0.26 13.41
N LEU A 101 -3.79 -0.89 14.23
CA LEU A 101 -4.57 -2.06 13.80
C LEU A 101 -5.61 -1.67 12.73
N HIS A 102 -6.25 -0.51 12.85
CA HIS A 102 -7.16 0.03 11.83
C HIS A 102 -6.42 0.30 10.51
N GLN A 103 -5.26 0.94 10.55
CA GLN A 103 -4.41 1.16 9.37
C GLN A 103 -3.97 -0.16 8.72
N LYS A 104 -3.68 -1.17 9.55
CA LYS A 104 -3.39 -2.52 9.06
C LYS A 104 -4.60 -3.11 8.31
N ALA A 105 -5.82 -2.97 8.86
CA ALA A 105 -7.04 -3.43 8.21
C ALA A 105 -7.30 -2.72 6.87
N GLN A 106 -7.11 -1.40 6.80
CA GLN A 106 -7.20 -0.63 5.56
C GLN A 106 -6.20 -1.16 4.50
N THR A 107 -4.95 -1.40 4.91
CA THR A 107 -3.93 -1.95 4.01
C THR A 107 -4.33 -3.32 3.46
N TYR A 108 -4.83 -4.23 4.31
CA TYR A 108 -5.28 -5.54 3.85
C TYR A 108 -6.53 -5.47 2.95
N LEU A 109 -7.43 -4.49 3.17
CA LEU A 109 -8.56 -4.27 2.25
C LEU A 109 -8.07 -3.83 0.87
N THR A 110 -7.13 -2.88 0.81
CA THR A 110 -6.54 -2.44 -0.46
C THR A 110 -5.86 -3.60 -1.20
N LEU A 111 -5.10 -4.45 -0.48
CA LEU A 111 -4.48 -5.64 -1.06
C LEU A 111 -5.52 -6.67 -1.54
N LEU A 112 -6.58 -6.89 -0.76
CA LEU A 112 -7.67 -7.81 -1.09
C LEU A 112 -8.36 -7.41 -2.39
N HIS A 113 -8.73 -6.12 -2.51
CA HIS A 113 -9.42 -5.61 -3.70
C HIS A 113 -8.48 -5.51 -4.91
N ALA A 114 -7.19 -5.31 -4.67
CA ALA A 114 -6.18 -5.40 -5.73
C ALA A 114 -5.86 -6.84 -6.16
N GLY A 115 -6.50 -7.86 -5.55
CA GLY A 115 -6.27 -9.27 -5.89
C GLY A 115 -4.89 -9.79 -5.49
N ILE A 116 -4.21 -9.14 -4.54
CA ILE A 116 -2.85 -9.50 -4.12
C ILE A 116 -2.90 -10.53 -2.99
N PRO A 117 -2.29 -11.72 -3.16
CA PRO A 117 -2.18 -12.73 -2.11
C PRO A 117 -1.38 -12.23 -0.91
N PHE A 118 -1.93 -12.39 0.30
CA PHE A 118 -1.29 -11.96 1.55
C PHE A 118 -1.37 -12.97 2.70
N TYR A 119 -2.16 -14.03 2.57
CA TYR A 119 -2.22 -15.08 3.60
C TYR A 119 -0.94 -15.91 3.60
N PRO A 120 -0.39 -16.27 4.80
CA PRO A 120 0.84 -17.05 4.91
C PRO A 120 0.79 -18.40 4.21
N ASP A 121 -0.33 -19.13 4.33
CA ASP A 121 -0.55 -20.46 3.74
C ASP A 121 -0.73 -20.44 2.20
N GLY A 122 -0.93 -19.28 1.60
CA GLY A 122 -1.08 -19.12 0.15
C GLY A 122 0.20 -18.67 -0.57
N LYS A 123 1.35 -18.63 0.11
CA LYS A 123 2.62 -18.13 -0.46
C LYS A 123 3.83 -18.78 0.18
N PRO A 124 5.01 -18.79 -0.49
CA PRO A 124 6.25 -19.35 0.04
C PRO A 124 6.78 -18.60 1.28
N HIS A 125 7.37 -19.33 2.23
CA HIS A 125 7.97 -18.78 3.45
C HIS A 125 9.40 -18.29 3.23
N ILE A 126 9.58 -17.21 2.46
CA ILE A 126 10.92 -16.70 2.12
C ILE A 126 11.63 -15.98 3.27
N PHE A 127 10.87 -15.52 4.28
CA PHE A 127 11.40 -14.83 5.46
C PHE A 127 11.47 -15.77 6.67
N SER A 128 11.98 -16.98 6.49
CA SER A 128 12.26 -17.97 7.55
C SER A 128 13.72 -18.34 7.54
N GLU A 129 14.22 -18.96 8.63
CA GLU A 129 15.58 -19.49 8.70
C GLU A 129 15.79 -20.64 7.70
N GLU A 130 14.72 -21.43 7.48
CA GLU A 130 14.63 -22.46 6.45
C GLU A 130 14.07 -21.87 5.16
N ARG A 131 14.88 -21.07 4.47
CA ARG A 131 14.47 -20.41 3.23
C ARG A 131 14.14 -21.44 2.16
N GLU A 132 12.86 -21.59 1.82
CA GLU A 132 12.40 -22.40 0.68
C GLU A 132 12.81 -21.72 -0.63
N ALA A 133 14.07 -21.83 -1.00
CA ALA A 133 14.66 -21.13 -2.14
C ALA A 133 14.02 -21.53 -3.49
N ALA A 134 13.35 -22.69 -3.54
CA ALA A 134 12.96 -23.31 -4.81
C ALA A 134 11.57 -22.92 -5.34
N SER A 135 10.76 -22.12 -4.63
CA SER A 135 9.31 -22.08 -4.91
C SER A 135 8.74 -20.76 -5.43
N ILE A 136 9.48 -19.65 -5.42
CA ILE A 136 8.97 -18.41 -6.03
C ILE A 136 9.52 -18.24 -7.44
N HIS A 137 8.62 -18.31 -8.40
CA HIS A 137 8.88 -17.82 -9.75
C HIS A 137 8.39 -16.35 -9.85
N ILE A 138 9.11 -15.51 -10.57
CA ILE A 138 8.69 -14.13 -10.89
C ILE A 138 7.25 -14.10 -11.46
N ARG A 139 6.81 -15.18 -12.13
CA ARG A 139 5.45 -15.32 -12.68
C ARG A 139 4.36 -15.50 -11.61
N SER A 140 4.71 -15.89 -10.38
CA SER A 140 3.75 -15.99 -9.27
C SER A 140 3.59 -14.69 -8.48
N LEU A 141 4.29 -13.63 -8.85
CA LEU A 141 4.11 -12.30 -8.27
C LEU A 141 2.89 -11.60 -8.92
N PRO A 142 2.20 -10.69 -8.23
CA PRO A 142 2.60 -10.07 -6.96
C PRO A 142 2.26 -10.89 -5.70
N LEU A 143 3.06 -10.72 -4.61
CA LEU A 143 2.85 -11.33 -3.29
C LEU A 143 3.14 -10.30 -2.19
N PHE A 144 2.29 -10.27 -1.15
CA PHE A 144 2.51 -9.39 0.00
C PHE A 144 3.01 -10.16 1.22
N TYR A 145 4.07 -9.68 1.86
CA TYR A 145 4.61 -10.17 3.13
C TYR A 145 4.46 -9.11 4.21
N SER A 146 3.78 -9.44 5.29
CA SER A 146 3.58 -8.51 6.40
C SER A 146 4.88 -8.17 7.12
N SER A 147 4.93 -7.01 7.76
CA SER A 147 6.07 -6.61 8.60
C SER A 147 6.36 -7.61 9.72
N ARG A 148 5.37 -8.43 10.09
CA ARG A 148 5.53 -9.49 11.07
C ARG A 148 6.36 -10.64 10.51
N GLU A 149 6.03 -11.14 9.33
CA GLU A 149 6.77 -12.21 8.65
C GLU A 149 8.24 -11.83 8.45
N ILE A 150 8.50 -10.57 8.07
CA ILE A 150 9.86 -10.06 7.90
C ILE A 150 10.62 -9.99 9.25
N LYS A 151 9.93 -9.65 10.34
CA LYS A 151 10.54 -9.48 11.67
C LYS A 151 10.84 -10.80 12.40
N GLU A 152 10.42 -11.92 11.90
CA GLU A 152 10.70 -13.25 12.46
C GLU A 152 12.11 -13.76 12.11
N LEU A 153 12.88 -13.03 11.29
CA LEU A 153 14.25 -13.38 10.84
C LEU A 153 15.37 -13.13 11.88
N GLY A 154 15.11 -13.34 13.18
CA GLY A 154 16.16 -13.36 14.20
C GLY A 154 16.92 -12.04 14.42
N ALA A 155 18.25 -12.09 14.64
CA ALA A 155 19.08 -10.94 15.03
C ALA A 155 19.15 -9.80 14.00
N VAL A 156 18.98 -10.09 12.71
CA VAL A 156 18.99 -9.08 11.64
C VAL A 156 17.76 -8.16 11.76
N THR A 157 16.67 -8.67 12.28
CA THR A 157 15.40 -7.94 12.42
C THR A 157 15.42 -6.87 13.49
N THR A 158 16.33 -6.94 14.46
CA THR A 158 16.46 -5.88 15.49
C THR A 158 16.79 -4.53 14.89
N LYS A 159 17.49 -4.50 13.76
CA LYS A 159 17.90 -3.26 13.07
C LYS A 159 16.76 -2.54 12.35
N ILE A 160 15.66 -3.24 12.04
CA ILE A 160 14.49 -2.68 11.32
C ILE A 160 13.22 -2.61 12.18
N LYS A 161 13.33 -2.93 13.49
CA LYS A 161 12.16 -2.94 14.42
C LYS A 161 11.43 -1.60 14.50
N ASN A 162 12.11 -0.49 14.28
CA ASN A 162 11.54 0.85 14.37
C ASN A 162 10.82 1.30 13.09
N SER A 163 11.02 0.62 11.96
CA SER A 163 10.26 0.91 10.75
C SER A 163 8.76 0.76 11.00
N ARG A 164 8.01 1.73 10.48
CA ARG A 164 6.54 1.77 10.55
C ARG A 164 5.86 1.06 9.39
N SER A 165 6.62 0.33 8.59
CA SER A 165 6.08 -0.43 7.46
C SER A 165 4.98 -1.41 7.88
N MET A 166 3.97 -1.56 7.03
CA MET A 166 2.94 -2.60 7.14
C MET A 166 3.43 -3.94 6.62
N GLY A 167 4.35 -3.92 5.67
CA GLY A 167 4.95 -5.05 5.01
C GLY A 167 5.60 -4.66 3.70
N ILE A 168 5.87 -5.64 2.87
CA ILE A 168 6.38 -5.45 1.51
C ILE A 168 5.47 -6.12 0.48
N LEU A 169 5.32 -5.47 -0.66
CA LEU A 169 4.71 -6.03 -1.85
C LEU A 169 5.84 -6.37 -2.83
N MET A 170 6.02 -7.63 -3.12
CA MET A 170 6.92 -8.10 -4.16
C MET A 170 6.16 -8.11 -5.49
N ALA A 171 6.54 -7.25 -6.41
CA ALA A 171 6.02 -7.21 -7.77
C ALA A 171 7.07 -7.75 -8.77
N PRO A 172 6.72 -8.12 -10.01
CA PRO A 172 7.67 -8.68 -10.97
C PRO A 172 8.89 -7.80 -11.27
N HIS A 173 8.76 -6.49 -11.14
CA HIS A 173 9.78 -5.50 -11.54
C HIS A 173 10.46 -4.77 -10.38
N CYS A 174 9.88 -4.82 -9.17
CA CYS A 174 10.43 -4.15 -7.98
C CYS A 174 9.75 -4.65 -6.70
N VAL A 175 10.23 -4.15 -5.57
CA VAL A 175 9.64 -4.39 -4.24
C VAL A 175 9.15 -3.07 -3.68
N TYR A 176 7.92 -3.03 -3.21
CA TYR A 176 7.36 -1.87 -2.52
C TYR A 176 7.30 -2.09 -1.02
N VAL A 177 7.89 -1.20 -0.25
CA VAL A 177 7.66 -1.13 1.21
C VAL A 177 6.39 -0.32 1.45
N ILE A 178 5.39 -0.94 2.06
CA ILE A 178 4.08 -0.31 2.28
C ILE A 178 4.01 0.32 3.66
N TYR A 179 3.61 1.58 3.70
CA TYR A 179 3.29 2.35 4.90
C TYR A 179 1.82 2.77 4.85
N ASN A 180 1.19 2.94 6.02
CA ASN A 180 -0.14 3.53 6.10
C ASN A 180 -0.12 4.66 7.12
N THR A 181 -0.40 5.87 6.68
CA THR A 181 -0.36 7.09 7.50
C THR A 181 -1.73 7.41 8.12
N GLY A 182 -2.81 6.82 7.58
CA GLY A 182 -4.17 7.29 7.85
C GLY A 182 -4.36 8.73 7.38
N GLY A 183 -5.03 9.57 8.14
CA GLY A 183 -5.26 10.99 7.80
C GLY A 183 -4.15 11.96 8.24
N GLY A 184 -3.02 11.45 8.77
CA GLY A 184 -1.94 12.25 9.31
C GLY A 184 -0.57 12.00 8.67
N ILE A 185 0.46 12.47 9.33
CA ILE A 185 1.86 12.25 8.94
C ILE A 185 2.47 11.26 9.92
N LEU A 186 3.02 10.13 9.41
CA LEU A 186 3.59 9.12 10.27
C LEU A 186 4.95 9.54 10.85
N LYS A 187 5.34 8.87 11.95
CA LYS A 187 6.71 8.97 12.47
C LYS A 187 7.67 8.33 11.49
N TRP A 188 8.77 9.02 11.23
CA TRP A 188 9.75 8.64 10.25
C TRP A 188 11.16 8.70 10.82
N GLU A 189 11.96 7.70 10.54
CA GLU A 189 13.37 7.67 10.93
C GLU A 189 14.22 7.26 9.72
N TYR A 190 14.79 8.25 9.05
CA TYR A 190 15.58 8.08 7.82
C TYR A 190 16.59 6.91 7.89
N LYS A 191 17.38 6.85 8.97
CA LYS A 191 18.39 5.78 9.12
C LYS A 191 17.77 4.38 9.18
N THR A 192 16.60 4.25 9.77
CA THR A 192 15.87 2.98 9.85
C THR A 192 15.36 2.56 8.47
N GLU A 193 14.84 3.50 7.70
CA GLU A 193 14.29 3.20 6.37
C GLU A 193 15.41 2.90 5.35
N VAL A 194 16.54 3.61 5.40
CA VAL A 194 17.74 3.27 4.60
C VAL A 194 18.25 1.86 4.93
N ARG A 195 18.26 1.46 6.22
CA ARG A 195 18.65 0.09 6.61
C ARG A 195 17.67 -0.96 6.12
N LEU A 196 16.35 -0.66 6.16
CA LEU A 196 15.33 -1.56 5.62
C LEU A 196 15.51 -1.74 4.11
N ASN A 197 15.73 -0.65 3.37
CA ASN A 197 16.00 -0.67 1.94
C ASN A 197 17.23 -1.56 1.62
N ALA A 198 18.36 -1.29 2.25
CA ALA A 198 19.60 -2.05 2.06
C ALA A 198 19.44 -3.54 2.45
N PHE A 199 18.71 -3.82 3.54
CA PHE A 199 18.40 -5.20 3.94
C PHE A 199 17.61 -5.92 2.86
N LEU A 200 16.53 -5.31 2.33
CA LEU A 200 15.70 -5.94 1.33
C LEU A 200 16.45 -6.15 0.01
N GLN A 201 17.25 -5.18 -0.43
CA GLN A 201 18.09 -5.31 -1.61
C GLN A 201 19.04 -6.52 -1.49
N HIS A 202 19.72 -6.64 -0.37
CA HIS A 202 20.64 -7.75 -0.13
C HIS A 202 19.93 -9.08 0.06
N TYR A 203 18.84 -9.10 0.86
CA TYR A 203 18.14 -10.33 1.20
C TYR A 203 17.42 -10.96 0.00
N LEU A 204 16.87 -10.14 -0.91
CA LEU A 204 16.13 -10.58 -2.09
C LEU A 204 17.00 -10.65 -3.35
N GLN A 205 18.29 -10.34 -3.25
CA GLN A 205 19.23 -10.49 -4.35
C GLN A 205 19.32 -11.96 -4.81
N GLY A 206 19.27 -12.16 -6.12
CA GLY A 206 19.36 -13.49 -6.71
C GLY A 206 18.12 -14.37 -6.53
N TYR A 207 17.09 -13.88 -5.80
CA TYR A 207 15.85 -14.64 -5.60
C TYR A 207 14.69 -13.78 -5.03
N PRO A 208 13.52 -13.71 -5.72
CA PRO A 208 13.26 -14.23 -7.09
C PRO A 208 13.87 -13.36 -8.20
N TYR A 209 14.53 -12.27 -7.83
CA TYR A 209 15.10 -11.30 -8.77
C TYR A 209 16.51 -11.73 -9.17
N SER A 210 16.83 -11.65 -10.47
CA SER A 210 18.13 -12.03 -11.01
C SER A 210 19.29 -11.13 -10.57
N GLY A 211 19.01 -10.01 -9.89
CA GLY A 211 19.98 -9.05 -9.36
C GLY A 211 19.45 -8.37 -8.11
N HIS A 212 19.98 -7.19 -7.78
CA HIS A 212 19.42 -6.36 -6.71
C HIS A 212 18.05 -5.82 -7.13
N PRO A 213 16.96 -6.10 -6.38
CA PRO A 213 15.66 -5.55 -6.69
C PRO A 213 15.65 -4.04 -6.44
N LYS A 214 14.91 -3.30 -7.26
CA LYS A 214 14.58 -1.90 -6.97
C LYS A 214 13.61 -1.86 -5.80
N ILE A 215 13.95 -1.12 -4.75
CA ILE A 215 13.08 -0.96 -3.58
C ILE A 215 12.43 0.43 -3.66
N ARG A 216 11.11 0.47 -3.60
CA ARG A 216 10.28 1.67 -3.65
C ARG A 216 9.39 1.75 -2.43
N ALA A 217 8.78 2.89 -2.14
CA ALA A 217 7.81 3.04 -1.07
C ALA A 217 6.40 3.28 -1.61
N ILE A 218 5.39 2.69 -0.95
CA ILE A 218 3.99 3.06 -1.10
C ILE A 218 3.50 3.66 0.21
N MET A 219 2.91 4.85 0.13
CA MET A 219 2.32 5.59 1.24
C MET A 219 0.80 5.53 1.09
N LEU A 220 0.12 4.71 1.90
CA LEU A 220 -1.33 4.72 1.99
C LEU A 220 -1.80 5.83 2.93
N GLY A 221 -2.86 6.54 2.55
CA GLY A 221 -3.48 7.57 3.40
C GLY A 221 -5.00 7.64 3.18
N ASP A 222 -5.70 8.36 4.06
CA ASP A 222 -7.17 8.33 4.04
C ASP A 222 -7.77 8.95 2.77
N ASN A 223 -7.14 9.98 2.20
CA ASN A 223 -7.61 10.71 1.01
C ASN A 223 -6.49 11.51 0.35
N MET A 224 -6.77 12.16 -0.78
CA MET A 224 -5.78 12.98 -1.50
C MET A 224 -5.28 14.21 -0.72
N GLU A 225 -6.03 14.73 0.25
CA GLU A 225 -5.54 15.79 1.16
C GLU A 225 -4.34 15.30 1.99
N THR A 226 -4.31 14.00 2.32
CA THR A 226 -3.15 13.39 2.99
C THR A 226 -1.91 13.39 2.08
N ALA A 227 -2.08 13.22 0.76
CA ALA A 227 -0.98 13.35 -0.20
C ALA A 227 -0.34 14.75 -0.14
N PHE A 228 -1.16 15.80 -0.11
CA PHE A 228 -0.69 17.16 0.03
C PHE A 228 0.12 17.36 1.33
N LYS A 229 -0.38 16.84 2.45
CA LYS A 229 0.33 16.91 3.74
C LYS A 229 1.70 16.21 3.69
N LEU A 230 1.81 15.10 2.95
CA LEU A 230 3.08 14.39 2.78
C LEU A 230 4.05 15.14 1.87
N LEU A 231 3.57 15.66 0.74
CA LEU A 231 4.36 16.44 -0.21
C LEU A 231 4.94 17.72 0.43
N THR A 232 4.17 18.38 1.30
CA THR A 232 4.55 19.65 1.95
C THR A 232 5.17 19.47 3.33
N SER A 233 5.35 18.22 3.79
CA SER A 233 5.87 17.97 5.13
C SER A 233 7.33 18.36 5.29
N THR A 234 7.60 19.14 6.33
CA THR A 234 8.96 19.53 6.77
C THR A 234 9.52 18.65 7.89
N GLY A 235 8.83 17.55 8.24
CA GLY A 235 9.23 16.63 9.31
C GLY A 235 8.81 17.07 10.72
N GLY A 236 8.08 18.19 10.84
CA GLY A 236 7.65 18.75 12.11
C GLY A 236 8.81 19.32 12.95
N TYR A 237 8.49 19.94 14.09
CA TYR A 237 9.47 20.64 14.95
C TYR A 237 10.66 19.76 15.39
N LYS A 238 10.41 18.49 15.72
CA LYS A 238 11.45 17.53 16.15
C LYS A 238 12.06 16.72 14.99
N ARG A 239 11.71 17.03 13.75
CA ARG A 239 12.10 16.26 12.55
C ARG A 239 11.92 14.75 12.72
N SER A 240 10.86 14.34 13.40
CA SER A 240 10.53 12.94 13.69
C SER A 240 9.31 12.45 12.90
N LEU A 241 8.77 13.28 12.00
CA LEU A 241 7.70 12.95 11.09
C LEU A 241 8.23 12.78 9.67
N PHE A 242 7.44 12.13 8.83
CA PHE A 242 7.80 11.91 7.43
C PHE A 242 8.16 13.23 6.73
N ILE A 243 9.24 13.18 5.99
CA ILE A 243 9.63 14.12 4.96
C ILE A 243 9.96 13.33 3.69
N LEU A 244 9.78 13.93 2.55
CA LEU A 244 10.18 13.35 1.28
C LEU A 244 11.71 13.39 1.20
N ASP A 245 12.36 12.24 1.46
CA ASP A 245 13.81 12.10 1.57
C ASP A 245 14.38 11.09 0.55
N THR A 246 15.64 10.78 0.65
CA THR A 246 16.35 9.86 -0.24
C THR A 246 16.44 8.41 0.28
N SER A 247 15.63 8.02 1.27
CA SER A 247 15.60 6.64 1.78
C SER A 247 15.09 5.64 0.74
N PHE A 248 14.22 6.11 -0.16
CA PHE A 248 13.77 5.41 -1.36
C PHE A 248 13.85 6.35 -2.57
N GLU A 249 14.11 5.79 -3.74
CA GLU A 249 14.13 6.55 -5.01
C GLU A 249 12.73 7.03 -5.41
N HIS A 250 11.69 6.25 -5.06
CA HIS A 250 10.29 6.48 -5.44
C HIS A 250 9.38 6.35 -4.22
N PHE A 251 8.44 7.29 -4.07
CA PHE A 251 7.39 7.28 -3.06
C PHE A 251 6.03 7.46 -3.72
N HIS A 252 5.33 6.36 -3.95
CA HIS A 252 3.98 6.38 -4.52
C HIS A 252 2.94 6.64 -3.43
N TYR A 253 2.00 7.53 -3.67
CA TYR A 253 0.88 7.75 -2.76
C TYR A 253 -0.42 7.14 -3.29
N LEU A 254 -1.14 6.42 -2.43
CA LEU A 254 -2.42 5.81 -2.74
C LEU A 254 -3.44 6.12 -1.63
N PRO A 255 -4.64 6.64 -1.97
CA PRO A 255 -5.71 6.81 -0.98
C PRO A 255 -6.27 5.45 -0.53
N ASN A 256 -6.84 5.39 0.69
CA ASN A 256 -7.45 4.17 1.26
C ASN A 256 -8.90 3.98 0.77
N ASP A 257 -9.11 3.99 -0.52
CA ASP A 257 -10.40 3.82 -1.20
C ASP A 257 -10.24 3.05 -2.53
N PHE A 258 -11.30 3.01 -3.35
CA PHE A 258 -11.29 2.34 -4.65
C PHE A 258 -10.27 2.94 -5.65
N GLN A 259 -9.93 4.22 -5.52
CA GLN A 259 -8.90 4.88 -6.34
C GLN A 259 -7.54 4.29 -6.03
N GLY A 260 -7.19 4.17 -4.73
CA GLY A 260 -5.95 3.55 -4.31
C GLY A 260 -5.90 2.05 -4.58
N GLU A 261 -7.02 1.35 -4.54
CA GLU A 261 -7.12 -0.06 -4.95
C GLU A 261 -6.75 -0.23 -6.43
N THR A 262 -7.27 0.65 -7.29
CA THR A 262 -6.94 0.70 -8.72
C THR A 262 -5.44 0.99 -8.95
N LEU A 263 -4.88 1.98 -8.24
CA LEU A 263 -3.44 2.28 -8.33
C LEU A 263 -2.58 1.11 -7.82
N MET A 264 -3.02 0.41 -6.77
CA MET A 264 -2.30 -0.77 -6.26
C MET A 264 -2.26 -1.90 -7.30
N GLN A 265 -3.37 -2.15 -8.00
CA GLN A 265 -3.41 -3.12 -9.11
C GLN A 265 -2.44 -2.72 -10.23
N LEU A 266 -2.45 -1.44 -10.61
CA LEU A 266 -1.58 -0.91 -11.65
C LEU A 266 -0.10 -1.05 -11.28
N LEU A 267 0.30 -0.63 -10.08
CA LEU A 267 1.68 -0.75 -9.59
C LEU A 267 2.15 -2.20 -9.47
N ALA A 268 1.25 -3.12 -9.14
CA ALA A 268 1.57 -4.53 -9.02
C ALA A 268 1.65 -5.27 -10.38
N ASN A 269 1.09 -4.70 -11.46
CA ASN A 269 0.98 -5.34 -12.77
C ASN A 269 1.83 -4.62 -13.83
N LEU A 270 3.03 -5.13 -14.06
CA LEU A 270 3.97 -4.57 -15.04
C LEU A 270 3.41 -4.53 -16.47
N ALA A 271 2.63 -5.55 -16.88
CA ALA A 271 2.08 -5.59 -18.23
C ALA A 271 1.06 -4.46 -18.44
N MET A 272 0.17 -4.25 -17.46
CA MET A 272 -0.81 -3.16 -17.47
C MET A 272 -0.13 -1.79 -17.49
N THR A 273 0.90 -1.60 -16.65
CA THR A 273 1.68 -0.34 -16.62
C THR A 273 2.34 -0.06 -17.97
N LYS A 274 2.94 -1.07 -18.61
CA LYS A 274 3.55 -0.93 -19.94
C LYS A 274 2.51 -0.56 -20.99
N GLN A 275 1.39 -1.26 -21.06
CA GLN A 275 0.32 -1.01 -22.00
C GLN A 275 -0.25 0.42 -21.83
N LEU A 276 -0.45 0.87 -20.58
CA LEU A 276 -0.90 2.23 -20.31
C LEU A 276 0.14 3.27 -20.77
N ASN A 277 1.43 3.06 -20.48
CA ASN A 277 2.49 3.95 -20.92
C ASN A 277 2.57 4.04 -22.46
N GLU A 278 2.51 2.92 -23.16
CA GLU A 278 2.50 2.86 -24.62
C GLU A 278 1.32 3.68 -25.20
N LEU A 279 0.13 3.52 -24.60
CA LEU A 279 -1.05 4.28 -25.00
C LEU A 279 -0.89 5.79 -24.78
N LEU A 280 -0.44 6.20 -23.58
CA LEU A 280 -0.30 7.61 -23.21
C LEU A 280 0.81 8.32 -23.97
N LEU A 281 1.85 7.60 -24.36
CA LEU A 281 2.99 8.16 -25.10
C LEU A 281 2.88 8.03 -26.62
N SER A 282 1.83 7.39 -27.15
CA SER A 282 1.66 7.11 -28.57
C SER A 282 1.72 8.35 -29.49
N ASP A 283 1.25 9.48 -28.98
CA ASP A 283 1.21 10.76 -29.71
C ASP A 283 2.33 11.73 -29.32
N MET A 284 3.32 11.30 -28.54
CA MET A 284 4.42 12.11 -28.02
C MET A 284 5.76 11.72 -28.63
N ASN A 285 6.71 12.63 -28.58
CA ASN A 285 8.09 12.36 -28.93
C ASN A 285 8.80 11.65 -27.79
N SER A 286 9.78 10.79 -28.11
CA SER A 286 10.61 10.13 -27.10
C SER A 286 11.28 11.14 -26.18
N ARG A 287 11.64 10.68 -24.98
CA ARG A 287 12.43 11.44 -24.02
C ARG A 287 13.69 12.01 -24.68
N GLN A 288 13.97 13.29 -24.45
CA GLN A 288 15.15 13.98 -24.94
C GLN A 288 16.16 14.15 -23.80
N GLU A 289 17.40 13.66 -24.01
CA GLU A 289 18.46 13.73 -22.99
C GLU A 289 18.98 15.16 -22.77
N GLU A 290 18.81 16.02 -23.76
CA GLU A 290 19.20 17.43 -23.69
C GLU A 290 18.32 18.23 -22.69
N ILE A 291 17.13 17.75 -22.36
CA ILE A 291 16.25 18.38 -21.36
C ILE A 291 16.68 17.93 -19.96
N PRO A 292 17.33 18.79 -19.16
CA PRO A 292 17.98 18.40 -17.90
C PRO A 292 17.01 18.31 -16.72
N LEU A 293 15.79 17.87 -16.96
CA LEU A 293 14.77 17.69 -15.91
C LEU A 293 14.08 16.33 -16.02
N GLU A 294 13.41 15.92 -14.93
CA GLU A 294 12.64 14.67 -14.91
C GLU A 294 11.49 14.72 -15.90
N HIS A 295 11.44 13.83 -16.88
CA HIS A 295 10.32 13.68 -17.82
C HIS A 295 10.34 12.30 -18.47
N ASP A 296 9.22 11.87 -19.06
CA ASP A 296 9.07 10.59 -19.75
C ASP A 296 9.05 10.75 -21.27
N ALA A 297 8.53 11.87 -21.75
CA ALA A 297 8.38 12.19 -23.16
C ALA A 297 8.37 13.69 -23.37
N VAL A 298 8.29 14.10 -24.64
CA VAL A 298 8.15 15.50 -25.06
C VAL A 298 6.90 15.62 -25.94
N THR A 299 6.05 16.61 -25.65
CA THR A 299 4.85 16.89 -26.46
C THR A 299 5.22 17.32 -27.85
N LYS A 300 4.27 17.38 -28.80
CA LYS A 300 4.48 17.89 -30.16
C LYS A 300 4.95 19.34 -30.15
N ASP A 301 4.58 20.11 -29.12
CA ASP A 301 4.99 21.53 -28.98
C ASP A 301 6.36 21.68 -28.30
N GLY A 302 7.07 20.59 -28.04
CA GLY A 302 8.40 20.61 -27.42
C GLY A 302 8.42 20.68 -25.88
N ASN A 303 7.29 20.61 -25.23
CA ASN A 303 7.22 20.68 -23.76
C ASN A 303 7.50 19.31 -23.11
N PRO A 304 8.30 19.22 -22.02
CA PRO A 304 8.51 17.99 -21.29
C PRO A 304 7.20 17.49 -20.67
N ALA A 305 6.97 16.18 -20.76
CA ALA A 305 5.79 15.50 -20.23
C ALA A 305 6.17 14.45 -19.19
N LEU A 306 5.51 14.47 -18.03
CA LEU A 306 5.67 13.51 -16.95
C LEU A 306 4.43 12.63 -16.80
N LEU A 307 4.60 11.32 -16.80
CA LEU A 307 3.57 10.36 -16.38
C LEU A 307 3.53 10.34 -14.85
N ALA A 308 2.50 10.98 -14.28
CA ALA A 308 2.31 11.12 -12.84
C ALA A 308 1.09 10.36 -12.32
N TYR A 309 0.48 9.50 -13.13
CA TYR A 309 -0.72 8.73 -12.77
C TYR A 309 -0.48 7.77 -11.59
N ASP A 310 0.75 7.30 -11.40
CA ASP A 310 1.18 6.44 -10.28
C ASP A 310 1.46 7.22 -8.99
N PHE A 311 1.26 8.53 -9.02
CA PHE A 311 1.49 9.50 -7.95
C PHE A 311 2.83 9.33 -7.24
N ASP A 312 3.92 9.23 -8.01
CA ASP A 312 5.28 9.24 -7.46
C ASP A 312 5.67 10.65 -6.99
N MET A 313 5.60 10.87 -5.69
CA MET A 313 5.86 12.17 -5.07
C MET A 313 7.28 12.69 -5.34
N GLN A 314 8.29 11.82 -5.45
CA GLN A 314 9.66 12.23 -5.77
C GLN A 314 9.78 12.76 -7.19
N ARG A 315 9.20 12.05 -8.17
CA ARG A 315 9.22 12.45 -9.56
C ARG A 315 8.44 13.74 -9.77
N ILE A 316 7.26 13.86 -9.16
CA ILE A 316 6.42 15.05 -9.19
C ILE A 316 7.18 16.26 -8.62
N ASN A 317 7.85 16.10 -7.49
CA ASN A 317 8.65 17.17 -6.86
C ASN A 317 9.84 17.58 -7.74
N ARG A 318 10.59 16.62 -8.29
CA ARG A 318 11.73 16.90 -9.19
C ARG A 318 11.28 17.60 -10.47
N PHE A 319 10.15 17.17 -11.06
CA PHE A 319 9.58 17.81 -12.24
C PHE A 319 9.19 19.25 -11.99
N ASN A 320 8.42 19.51 -10.90
CA ASN A 320 8.04 20.87 -10.50
C ASN A 320 9.26 21.77 -10.25
N THR A 321 10.26 21.26 -9.55
CA THR A 321 11.50 22.00 -9.26
C THR A 321 12.28 22.29 -10.55
N GLY A 322 12.41 21.30 -11.43
CA GLY A 322 13.10 21.45 -12.72
C GLY A 322 12.43 22.49 -13.60
N LEU A 323 11.11 22.43 -13.78
CA LEU A 323 10.37 23.42 -14.56
C LEU A 323 10.56 24.84 -14.04
N ASN A 324 10.49 25.04 -12.71
CA ASN A 324 10.72 26.35 -12.10
C ASN A 324 12.15 26.86 -12.30
N VAL A 325 13.15 25.98 -12.18
CA VAL A 325 14.58 26.36 -12.33
C VAL A 325 14.89 26.77 -13.77
N TYR A 326 14.34 26.04 -14.75
CA TYR A 326 14.62 26.29 -16.16
C TYR A 326 13.61 27.24 -16.83
N GLY A 327 12.57 27.68 -16.12
CA GLY A 327 11.51 28.55 -16.65
C GLY A 327 10.76 27.90 -17.83
N GLN A 328 10.57 26.58 -17.77
CA GLN A 328 9.92 25.82 -18.83
C GLN A 328 8.46 25.55 -18.49
N HIS A 329 7.64 25.46 -19.55
CA HIS A 329 6.28 24.93 -19.45
C HIS A 329 6.31 23.40 -19.53
N GLY A 330 5.46 22.71 -18.75
CA GLY A 330 5.42 21.26 -18.71
C GLY A 330 4.01 20.68 -18.91
N ASN A 331 3.95 19.38 -19.21
CA ASN A 331 2.69 18.62 -19.26
C ASN A 331 2.74 17.50 -18.19
N LEU A 332 1.68 17.37 -17.38
CA LEU A 332 1.55 16.35 -16.36
C LEU A 332 0.34 15.46 -16.66
N ILE A 333 0.59 14.16 -16.86
CA ILE A 333 -0.42 13.17 -17.20
C ILE A 333 -0.78 12.39 -15.93
N CYS A 334 -2.01 12.55 -15.44
CA CYS A 334 -2.46 11.97 -14.19
C CYS A 334 -3.95 11.60 -14.23
N PHE A 335 -4.42 10.84 -13.25
CA PHE A 335 -5.85 10.60 -13.11
C PHE A 335 -6.59 11.87 -12.68
N ASP A 336 -7.85 11.96 -13.07
CA ASP A 336 -8.76 13.09 -12.80
C ASP A 336 -8.82 13.44 -11.30
N PHE A 337 -8.93 12.45 -10.43
CA PHE A 337 -9.00 12.64 -8.97
C PHE A 337 -7.71 13.18 -8.33
N GLN A 338 -6.58 13.09 -9.02
CA GLN A 338 -5.27 13.59 -8.53
C GLN A 338 -5.09 15.08 -8.82
N ILE A 339 -5.75 15.62 -9.84
CA ILE A 339 -5.57 16.98 -10.33
C ILE A 339 -5.78 18.05 -9.26
N PRO A 340 -6.81 18.00 -8.39
CA PRO A 340 -7.01 19.05 -7.39
C PRO A 340 -5.81 19.24 -6.46
N VAL A 341 -5.25 18.14 -5.95
CA VAL A 341 -4.08 18.18 -5.06
C VAL A 341 -2.80 18.60 -5.80
N LEU A 342 -2.63 18.14 -7.03
CA LEU A 342 -1.48 18.51 -7.84
C LEU A 342 -1.50 20.00 -8.20
N LYS A 343 -2.67 20.57 -8.54
CA LYS A 343 -2.82 22.01 -8.77
C LYS A 343 -2.50 22.86 -7.53
N GLU A 344 -2.82 22.35 -6.34
CA GLU A 344 -2.51 23.05 -5.09
C GLU A 344 -1.01 23.00 -4.75
N TYR A 345 -0.35 21.88 -5.07
CA TYR A 345 1.06 21.65 -4.74
C TYR A 345 2.03 22.27 -5.75
N LEU A 346 1.74 22.16 -7.07
CA LEU A 346 2.67 22.56 -8.12
C LEU A 346 2.69 24.08 -8.29
N THR A 347 3.88 24.62 -8.42
CA THR A 347 4.12 26.08 -8.56
C THR A 347 4.60 26.46 -9.96
N ALA A 348 5.05 25.48 -10.77
CA ALA A 348 5.47 25.66 -12.14
C ALA A 348 4.27 25.81 -13.09
N ASP A 349 4.51 26.33 -14.27
CA ASP A 349 3.51 26.41 -15.35
C ASP A 349 3.30 25.04 -15.98
N ILE A 350 2.18 24.39 -15.63
CA ILE A 350 1.91 22.99 -16.00
C ILE A 350 0.51 22.85 -16.59
N GLN A 351 0.47 22.26 -17.78
CA GLN A 351 -0.76 21.75 -18.38
C GLN A 351 -1.07 20.35 -17.87
N PHE A 352 -2.32 20.07 -17.51
CA PHE A 352 -2.78 18.76 -17.06
C PHE A 352 -3.46 18.00 -18.19
N SER A 353 -2.97 16.77 -18.44
CA SER A 353 -3.63 15.78 -19.29
C SER A 353 -4.31 14.74 -18.39
N SER A 354 -5.65 14.75 -18.38
CA SER A 354 -6.44 13.93 -17.46
C SER A 354 -6.74 12.54 -18.02
N ILE A 355 -6.53 11.52 -17.21
CA ILE A 355 -7.02 10.16 -17.43
C ILE A 355 -8.30 9.98 -16.61
N ASP A 356 -9.43 9.66 -17.28
CA ASP A 356 -10.67 9.29 -16.59
C ASP A 356 -10.52 7.93 -15.91
N LEU A 357 -10.59 7.92 -14.58
CA LEU A 357 -10.42 6.69 -13.79
C LEU A 357 -11.47 5.63 -14.09
N ASN A 358 -12.73 6.05 -14.29
CA ASN A 358 -13.80 5.10 -14.56
C ASN A 358 -13.64 4.46 -15.95
N LYS A 359 -13.21 5.25 -16.94
CA LYS A 359 -12.88 4.73 -18.27
C LYS A 359 -11.71 3.74 -18.18
N PHE A 360 -10.64 4.09 -17.46
CA PHE A 360 -9.51 3.20 -17.22
C PHE A 360 -9.95 1.87 -16.60
N ARG A 361 -10.76 1.91 -15.55
CA ARG A 361 -11.25 0.69 -14.86
C ARG A 361 -12.04 -0.23 -15.79
N ARG A 362 -12.90 0.34 -16.64
CA ARG A 362 -13.67 -0.44 -17.62
C ARG A 362 -12.79 -1.07 -18.69
N GLU A 363 -11.81 -0.34 -19.21
CA GLU A 363 -10.96 -0.79 -20.32
C GLU A 363 -9.84 -1.74 -19.88
N PHE A 364 -9.20 -1.48 -18.74
CA PHE A 364 -8.04 -2.22 -18.27
C PHE A 364 -8.35 -3.27 -17.19
N LEU A 365 -9.34 -3.03 -16.33
CA LEU A 365 -9.69 -3.93 -15.24
C LEU A 365 -10.97 -4.72 -15.52
N HIS A 366 -11.66 -4.43 -16.63
CA HIS A 366 -12.94 -5.05 -17.00
C HIS A 366 -14.01 -4.94 -15.89
N GLU A 367 -13.93 -3.90 -15.07
CA GLU A 367 -14.88 -3.59 -14.01
C GLU A 367 -16.05 -2.77 -14.57
N PRO A 368 -17.28 -2.97 -14.05
CA PRO A 368 -18.49 -2.29 -14.56
C PRO A 368 -18.50 -0.78 -14.32
#